data_35831f0767dd794699e24328ffdfee7c
#
_entry.id   35831f0767dd794699e24328ffdfee7c
#
_cell.length_a   1.000
_cell.length_b   1.000
_cell.length_c   1.000
_cell.angle_alpha   90.00
_cell.angle_beta   90.00
_cell.angle_gamma   90.00
#
_symmetry.space_group_name_H-M   'P 1'
#
loop_
_entity.id
_entity.type
_entity.pdbx_description
1 polymer ?
#
loop_
_entity_poly.entity_id
_entity_poly.type
_entity_poly.pdbx_seq_one_letter_code
_entity_poly.pdbx_strand_id
1 'polypeptide(L)'
;MCEGRTTRGHAGALWLSLLLSLVCGGASSDLKICSFNIQTFGQAKASKPHVMEIIVKIISRCDVTLVMEIRDCKNCTLPRLMEQLNNQHRGHPYSYVASKRLGRGSYREQYAFVYRSNLVKLRDSHQYKENDAQGPCVFLREPFSVRFHSPKTAVQDLILVGQHTSPKSAVSELQKLHTVFEEVVRLWGNQNVMLLGDFNAACGYVSATNWSHVRIRDPSFHWAIGDDVDTTVNKNTDCAYDRIVVHGTELRSALVAGSARAFNFQKKYGLSNEKVGIQCGSLAHASKGKAQRGFPSPAMSCTTALYCLRRPPAE
;
A
#
# COMPACT_ATOMS: atom_id res chain seq x y z
N MET A 1 -82.87 -39.50 -28.95
CA MET A 1 -83.26 -38.10 -28.76
C MET A 1 -82.36 -37.51 -27.71
N CYS A 2 -81.89 -36.33 -27.99
CA CYS A 2 -81.03 -35.45 -27.14
C CYS A 2 -79.52 -35.48 -27.45
N GLU A 3 -79.18 -34.51 -28.22
CA GLU A 3 -77.82 -34.03 -28.57
C GLU A 3 -77.13 -33.46 -27.39
N GLY A 4 -75.86 -33.70 -27.30
CA GLY A 4 -74.92 -33.05 -26.35
C GLY A 4 -73.69 -32.54 -27.08
N ARG A 5 -73.61 -31.23 -27.29
CA ARG A 5 -72.50 -30.55 -27.94
C ARG A 5 -71.23 -30.62 -27.10
N THR A 6 -70.19 -31.12 -27.68
CA THR A 6 -68.83 -31.03 -27.12
C THR A 6 -68.14 -29.73 -27.66
N THR A 7 -67.82 -28.85 -26.78
CA THR A 7 -66.93 -27.70 -27.03
C THR A 7 -65.50 -28.09 -26.82
N ARG A 8 -64.70 -28.05 -27.89
CA ARG A 8 -63.20 -28.20 -27.79
C ARG A 8 -62.62 -26.92 -27.26
N GLY A 9 -62.05 -26.98 -26.09
CA GLY A 9 -61.16 -25.95 -25.58
C GLY A 9 -59.72 -26.18 -26.06
N HIS A 10 -59.19 -25.24 -26.87
CA HIS A 10 -57.74 -25.22 -27.19
C HIS A 10 -56.97 -24.68 -26.00
N ALA A 11 -56.30 -25.55 -25.27
CA ALA A 11 -55.27 -25.13 -24.32
C ALA A 11 -54.01 -24.82 -25.10
N GLY A 12 -53.77 -23.52 -25.32
CA GLY A 12 -52.51 -23.02 -25.83
C GLY A 12 -51.43 -23.14 -24.72
N ALA A 13 -50.51 -24.05 -24.90
CA ALA A 13 -49.33 -24.18 -24.05
C ALA A 13 -48.36 -23.03 -24.39
N LEU A 14 -48.38 -21.98 -23.59
CA LEU A 14 -47.35 -20.95 -23.55
C LEU A 14 -46.09 -21.56 -22.95
N TRP A 15 -45.15 -21.97 -23.80
CA TRP A 15 -43.80 -22.28 -23.42
C TRP A 15 -43.08 -20.96 -23.09
N LEU A 16 -43.08 -20.58 -21.80
CA LEU A 16 -42.17 -19.54 -21.27
C LEU A 16 -40.78 -20.15 -21.25
N SER A 17 -40.01 -19.93 -22.32
CA SER A 17 -38.58 -20.18 -22.34
C SER A 17 -37.91 -19.18 -21.40
N LEU A 18 -37.75 -19.58 -20.14
CA LEU A 18 -36.90 -18.89 -19.18
C LEU A 18 -35.43 -19.06 -19.64
N LEU A 19 -34.98 -18.14 -20.50
CA LEU A 19 -33.56 -17.93 -20.74
C LEU A 19 -32.96 -17.45 -19.46
N LEU A 20 -32.54 -18.40 -18.63
CA LEU A 20 -31.64 -18.18 -17.50
C LEU A 20 -30.28 -17.81 -18.09
N SER A 21 -30.12 -16.53 -18.44
CA SER A 21 -28.83 -15.97 -18.71
C SER A 21 -28.03 -16.09 -17.39
N LEU A 22 -27.26 -17.17 -17.26
CA LEU A 22 -26.16 -17.25 -16.31
C LEU A 22 -25.19 -16.12 -16.70
N VAL A 23 -25.48 -14.92 -16.26
CA VAL A 23 -24.46 -13.89 -16.11
C VAL A 23 -23.52 -14.45 -15.04
N CYS A 24 -22.46 -15.13 -15.47
CA CYS A 24 -21.28 -15.29 -14.67
C CYS A 24 -20.72 -13.89 -14.39
N GLY A 25 -21.42 -13.16 -13.56
CA GLY A 25 -20.94 -11.93 -12.96
C GLY A 25 -19.82 -12.33 -12.00
N GLY A 26 -18.64 -12.60 -12.55
CA GLY A 26 -17.42 -12.60 -11.74
C GLY A 26 -17.39 -11.27 -11.00
N ALA A 27 -17.59 -11.28 -9.70
CA ALA A 27 -17.58 -10.10 -8.86
C ALA A 27 -16.30 -9.32 -9.17
N SER A 28 -16.47 -8.24 -9.93
CA SER A 28 -15.38 -7.36 -10.34
C SER A 28 -14.86 -6.67 -9.09
N SER A 29 -13.84 -7.25 -8.46
CA SER A 29 -13.28 -6.69 -7.23
C SER A 29 -12.49 -5.42 -7.53
N ASP A 30 -12.70 -4.38 -6.72
CA ASP A 30 -11.92 -3.15 -6.76
C ASP A 30 -10.41 -3.43 -6.64
N LEU A 31 -9.58 -2.57 -7.25
CA LEU A 31 -8.12 -2.67 -7.12
C LEU A 31 -7.68 -2.23 -5.71
N LYS A 32 -7.04 -3.11 -4.99
CA LYS A 32 -6.56 -2.89 -3.62
C LYS A 32 -5.10 -2.50 -3.61
N ILE A 33 -4.82 -1.28 -3.14
CA ILE A 33 -3.47 -0.74 -2.98
C ILE A 33 -3.14 -0.66 -1.50
N CYS A 34 -1.97 -1.14 -1.12
CA CYS A 34 -1.52 -1.20 0.27
C CYS A 34 -0.12 -0.61 0.44
N SER A 35 0.16 -0.18 1.66
CA SER A 35 1.50 0.15 2.14
C SER A 35 1.82 -0.72 3.34
N PHE A 36 3.01 -1.30 3.41
CA PHE A 36 3.43 -2.16 4.49
C PHE A 36 4.90 -1.97 4.86
N ASN A 37 5.15 -1.41 6.04
CA ASN A 37 6.47 -1.39 6.64
C ASN A 37 6.70 -2.72 7.36
N ILE A 38 7.61 -3.57 6.84
CA ILE A 38 7.90 -4.90 7.41
C ILE A 38 8.98 -4.82 8.48
N GLN A 39 9.50 -3.66 8.76
CA GLN A 39 10.58 -3.42 9.71
C GLN A 39 11.77 -4.38 9.57
N THR A 40 12.87 -3.87 9.05
CA THR A 40 14.11 -4.64 8.86
C THR A 40 13.89 -5.98 8.13
N PHE A 41 13.24 -5.92 6.96
CA PHE A 41 12.99 -7.10 6.14
C PHE A 41 14.24 -7.56 5.42
N GLY A 42 15.02 -8.39 6.08
CA GLY A 42 16.25 -8.98 5.57
C GLY A 42 16.28 -10.50 5.74
N GLN A 43 17.44 -11.10 5.43
CA GLN A 43 17.62 -12.55 5.45
C GLN A 43 17.21 -13.20 6.78
N ALA A 44 17.59 -12.59 7.91
CA ALA A 44 17.26 -13.13 9.24
C ALA A 44 15.75 -13.23 9.50
N LYS A 45 14.96 -12.29 8.96
CA LYS A 45 13.50 -12.33 9.05
C LYS A 45 12.92 -13.29 8.01
N ALA A 46 13.41 -13.25 6.78
CA ALA A 46 12.96 -14.12 5.69
C ALA A 46 13.30 -15.61 5.89
N SER A 47 14.28 -15.94 6.73
CA SER A 47 14.59 -17.34 7.07
C SER A 47 13.61 -17.98 8.06
N LYS A 48 12.71 -17.20 8.68
CA LYS A 48 11.72 -17.70 9.64
C LYS A 48 10.41 -18.06 8.92
N PRO A 49 10.06 -19.36 8.75
CA PRO A 49 8.92 -19.77 7.92
C PRO A 49 7.59 -19.16 8.37
N HIS A 50 7.33 -19.16 9.69
CA HIS A 50 6.08 -18.62 10.25
C HIS A 50 5.95 -17.10 10.06
N VAL A 51 7.08 -16.35 10.06
CA VAL A 51 7.09 -14.91 9.78
C VAL A 51 6.77 -14.67 8.30
N MET A 52 7.42 -15.41 7.41
CA MET A 52 7.17 -15.32 5.98
C MET A 52 5.74 -15.66 5.61
N GLU A 53 5.16 -16.69 6.24
CA GLU A 53 3.75 -17.05 6.04
C GLU A 53 2.81 -15.88 6.34
N ILE A 54 3.06 -15.16 7.43
CA ILE A 54 2.24 -14.00 7.80
C ILE A 54 2.46 -12.84 6.84
N ILE A 55 3.71 -12.55 6.45
CA ILE A 55 4.03 -11.52 5.46
C ILE A 55 3.29 -11.82 4.15
N VAL A 56 3.35 -13.06 3.67
CA VAL A 56 2.64 -13.52 2.48
C VAL A 56 1.12 -13.32 2.63
N LYS A 57 0.52 -13.71 3.75
CA LYS A 57 -0.90 -13.50 4.04
C LYS A 57 -1.30 -12.03 4.05
N ILE A 58 -0.44 -11.14 4.54
CA ILE A 58 -0.69 -9.68 4.53
C ILE A 58 -0.66 -9.16 3.11
N ILE A 59 0.41 -9.42 2.35
CA ILE A 59 0.58 -8.93 0.97
C ILE A 59 -0.49 -9.50 0.04
N SER A 60 -0.88 -10.75 0.21
CA SER A 60 -1.91 -11.42 -0.60
C SER A 60 -3.29 -10.77 -0.55
N ARG A 61 -3.55 -9.91 0.43
CA ARG A 61 -4.80 -9.14 0.55
C ARG A 61 -4.91 -8.02 -0.47
N CYS A 62 -3.79 -7.64 -1.08
CA CYS A 62 -3.68 -6.47 -1.92
C CYS A 62 -3.25 -6.84 -3.33
N ASP A 63 -3.64 -6.02 -4.28
CA ASP A 63 -3.27 -6.18 -5.68
C ASP A 63 -1.97 -5.43 -6.02
N VAL A 64 -1.72 -4.35 -5.29
CA VAL A 64 -0.44 -3.61 -5.31
C VAL A 64 -0.05 -3.31 -3.86
N THR A 65 1.17 -3.62 -3.47
CA THR A 65 1.68 -3.35 -2.12
C THR A 65 3.03 -2.64 -2.21
N LEU A 66 3.13 -1.45 -1.62
CA LEU A 66 4.42 -0.84 -1.28
C LEU A 66 4.98 -1.56 -0.06
N VAL A 67 6.13 -2.17 -0.20
CA VAL A 67 6.91 -2.80 0.89
C VAL A 67 8.08 -1.90 1.24
N MET A 68 8.24 -1.60 2.52
CA MET A 68 9.28 -0.73 3.05
C MET A 68 10.22 -1.47 4.00
N GLU A 69 11.36 -0.85 4.29
CA GLU A 69 12.44 -1.38 5.13
C GLU A 69 13.03 -2.71 4.65
N ILE A 70 13.11 -2.89 3.33
CA ILE A 70 13.79 -4.05 2.78
C ILE A 70 15.30 -3.87 2.96
N ARG A 71 15.91 -4.73 3.77
CA ARG A 71 17.34 -4.71 4.09
C ARG A 71 18.04 -5.96 3.54
N ASP A 72 17.94 -6.12 2.24
CA ASP A 72 18.43 -7.30 1.52
C ASP A 72 19.77 -7.02 0.82
N CYS A 73 20.89 -7.19 1.53
CA CYS A 73 22.21 -6.97 0.95
C CYS A 73 22.67 -8.07 -0.03
N LYS A 74 22.02 -9.24 0.01
CA LYS A 74 22.35 -10.40 -0.85
C LYS A 74 21.35 -10.60 -2.00
N ASN A 75 20.35 -9.72 -2.13
CA ASN A 75 19.28 -9.82 -3.12
C ASN A 75 18.55 -11.19 -3.13
N CYS A 76 18.35 -11.78 -1.95
CA CYS A 76 17.69 -13.09 -1.80
C CYS A 76 16.32 -13.02 -1.11
N THR A 77 16.04 -11.94 -0.38
CA THR A 77 14.83 -11.79 0.43
C THR A 77 13.59 -11.58 -0.44
N LEU A 78 13.64 -10.63 -1.39
CA LEU A 78 12.54 -10.40 -2.33
C LEU A 78 12.26 -11.60 -3.22
N PRO A 79 13.25 -12.25 -3.89
CA PRO A 79 12.99 -13.46 -4.66
C PRO A 79 12.30 -14.57 -3.85
N ARG A 80 12.72 -14.78 -2.60
CA ARG A 80 12.09 -15.76 -1.71
C ARG A 80 10.64 -15.41 -1.36
N LEU A 81 10.36 -14.12 -1.12
CA LEU A 81 8.99 -13.64 -0.92
C LEU A 81 8.13 -13.89 -2.15
N MET A 82 8.65 -13.57 -3.34
CA MET A 82 7.94 -13.75 -4.61
C MET A 82 7.66 -15.22 -4.91
N GLU A 83 8.60 -16.10 -4.64
CA GLU A 83 8.42 -17.55 -4.76
C GLU A 83 7.24 -18.02 -3.91
N GLN A 84 7.20 -17.63 -2.64
CA GLN A 84 6.11 -18.04 -1.73
C GLN A 84 4.76 -17.44 -2.14
N LEU A 85 4.71 -16.16 -2.52
CA LEU A 85 3.51 -15.52 -3.03
C LEU A 85 2.97 -16.25 -4.27
N ASN A 86 3.83 -16.55 -5.24
CA ASN A 86 3.44 -17.16 -6.50
C ASN A 86 3.06 -18.63 -6.36
N ASN A 87 3.69 -19.36 -5.43
CA ASN A 87 3.31 -20.73 -5.12
C ASN A 87 1.90 -20.82 -4.52
N GLN A 88 1.48 -19.81 -3.73
CA GLN A 88 0.13 -19.75 -3.16
C GLN A 88 -0.92 -19.19 -4.14
N HIS A 89 -0.51 -18.43 -5.16
CA HIS A 89 -1.39 -17.70 -6.06
C HIS A 89 -1.12 -17.98 -7.53
N ARG A 90 -1.01 -19.24 -7.93
CA ARG A 90 -0.64 -19.69 -9.29
C ARG A 90 -1.49 -19.09 -10.41
N GLY A 91 -2.78 -18.83 -10.17
CA GLY A 91 -3.67 -18.20 -11.15
C GLY A 91 -3.57 -16.68 -11.25
N HIS A 92 -2.90 -16.04 -10.31
CA HIS A 92 -2.79 -14.58 -10.19
C HIS A 92 -1.38 -14.17 -9.79
N PRO A 93 -0.41 -14.26 -10.72
CA PRO A 93 1.01 -14.10 -10.40
C PRO A 93 1.34 -12.68 -9.96
N TYR A 94 2.21 -12.60 -8.97
CA TYR A 94 2.84 -11.36 -8.53
C TYR A 94 4.16 -11.12 -9.26
N SER A 95 4.43 -9.85 -9.51
CA SER A 95 5.73 -9.31 -9.92
C SER A 95 6.15 -8.21 -8.96
N TYR A 96 7.37 -7.73 -9.05
CA TYR A 96 7.82 -6.59 -8.26
C TYR A 96 8.78 -5.70 -9.04
N VAL A 97 8.88 -4.45 -8.59
CA VAL A 97 9.93 -3.51 -8.96
C VAL A 97 10.48 -2.90 -7.68
N ALA A 98 11.80 -2.79 -7.57
CA ALA A 98 12.46 -2.29 -6.37
C ALA A 98 13.34 -1.08 -6.67
N SER A 99 13.44 -0.18 -5.68
CA SER A 99 14.37 0.95 -5.70
C SER A 99 15.81 0.49 -5.60
N LYS A 100 16.73 1.42 -5.78
CA LYS A 100 18.12 1.27 -5.31
C LYS A 100 18.13 1.13 -3.79
N ARG A 101 19.28 0.73 -3.24
CA ARG A 101 19.50 0.74 -1.79
C ARG A 101 19.77 2.17 -1.33
N LEU A 102 18.87 2.71 -0.52
CA LEU A 102 18.79 4.09 -0.07
C LEU A 102 19.17 4.22 1.40
N GLY A 103 19.67 5.35 1.82
CA GLY A 103 20.11 5.62 3.17
C GLY A 103 21.56 6.03 3.27
N ARG A 104 21.99 6.44 4.45
CA ARG A 104 23.36 6.93 4.74
C ARG A 104 24.17 5.88 5.48
N GLY A 105 25.46 5.82 5.18
CA GLY A 105 26.40 4.90 5.84
C GLY A 105 26.08 3.42 5.54
N SER A 106 26.18 2.59 6.56
CA SER A 106 25.92 1.13 6.49
C SER A 106 24.43 0.77 6.57
N TYR A 107 23.58 1.68 7.05
CA TYR A 107 22.14 1.47 7.13
C TYR A 107 21.48 1.87 5.81
N ARG A 108 21.11 0.87 5.03
CA ARG A 108 20.45 1.10 3.73
C ARG A 108 19.26 0.18 3.58
N GLU A 109 18.17 0.74 3.03
CA GLU A 109 16.90 0.09 2.77
C GLU A 109 16.53 0.17 1.29
N GLN A 110 15.51 -0.58 0.89
CA GLN A 110 14.88 -0.48 -0.41
C GLN A 110 13.37 -0.37 -0.23
N TYR A 111 12.73 0.28 -1.18
CA TYR A 111 11.31 0.13 -1.47
C TYR A 111 11.11 -0.98 -2.48
N ALA A 112 9.97 -1.66 -2.41
CA ALA A 112 9.49 -2.49 -3.51
C ALA A 112 7.98 -2.34 -3.66
N PHE A 113 7.52 -2.17 -4.90
CA PHE A 113 6.13 -2.36 -5.24
C PHE A 113 5.95 -3.80 -5.71
N VAL A 114 5.20 -4.58 -4.95
CA VAL A 114 4.79 -5.96 -5.26
C VAL A 114 3.37 -5.90 -5.80
N TYR A 115 3.12 -6.44 -6.99
CA TYR A 115 1.84 -6.25 -7.68
C TYR A 115 1.39 -7.48 -8.46
N ARG A 116 0.07 -7.66 -8.61
CA ARG A 116 -0.53 -8.69 -9.47
C ARG A 116 -0.39 -8.30 -10.93
N SER A 117 0.46 -9.00 -11.66
CA SER A 117 0.82 -8.67 -13.06
C SER A 117 -0.32 -8.90 -14.06
N ASN A 118 -1.36 -9.64 -13.69
CA ASN A 118 -2.57 -9.80 -14.47
C ASN A 118 -3.62 -8.67 -14.27
N LEU A 119 -3.44 -7.83 -13.24
CA LEU A 119 -4.34 -6.70 -12.95
C LEU A 119 -3.73 -5.35 -13.33
N VAL A 120 -2.45 -5.17 -13.08
CA VAL A 120 -1.73 -3.94 -13.39
C VAL A 120 -0.43 -4.23 -14.13
N LYS A 121 -0.05 -3.31 -15.03
CA LYS A 121 1.20 -3.39 -15.78
C LYS A 121 2.09 -2.21 -15.41
N LEU A 122 3.31 -2.49 -14.98
CA LEU A 122 4.31 -1.47 -14.78
C LEU A 122 4.66 -0.84 -16.14
N ARG A 123 4.53 0.48 -16.24
CA ARG A 123 4.91 1.27 -17.43
C ARG A 123 6.28 1.88 -17.27
N ASP A 124 6.54 2.40 -16.06
CA ASP A 124 7.81 3.07 -15.76
C ASP A 124 8.07 3.12 -14.26
N SER A 125 9.29 3.42 -13.88
CA SER A 125 9.69 3.65 -12.49
C SER A 125 10.74 4.75 -12.40
N HIS A 126 10.66 5.58 -11.37
CA HIS A 126 11.56 6.70 -11.17
C HIS A 126 12.07 6.73 -9.73
N GLN A 127 13.39 6.80 -9.59
CA GLN A 127 14.05 7.04 -8.31
C GLN A 127 14.37 8.53 -8.21
N TYR A 128 13.65 9.23 -7.33
CA TYR A 128 13.96 10.63 -7.05
C TYR A 128 15.43 10.77 -6.64
N LYS A 129 16.08 11.81 -7.14
CA LYS A 129 17.45 12.15 -6.80
C LYS A 129 17.52 13.58 -6.35
N GLU A 130 18.00 13.80 -5.15
CA GLU A 130 18.34 15.13 -4.72
C GLU A 130 19.61 15.58 -5.43
N ASN A 131 19.63 16.85 -5.78
CA ASN A 131 20.79 17.48 -6.41
C ASN A 131 21.43 18.41 -5.38
N ASP A 132 22.68 18.16 -5.03
CA ASP A 132 23.44 18.97 -4.06
C ASP A 132 23.55 20.45 -4.49
N ALA A 133 23.42 20.74 -5.80
CA ALA A 133 23.38 22.12 -6.31
C ALA A 133 22.10 22.88 -5.85
N GLN A 134 21.09 22.20 -5.36
CA GLN A 134 19.83 22.77 -4.86
C GLN A 134 19.79 22.87 -3.32
N GLY A 135 20.90 22.63 -2.64
CA GLY A 135 21.02 22.64 -1.19
C GLY A 135 21.24 21.25 -0.59
N PRO A 136 21.33 21.15 0.75
CA PRO A 136 21.61 19.89 1.42
C PRO A 136 20.50 18.87 1.17
N CYS A 137 20.89 17.59 1.01
CA CYS A 137 19.97 16.47 0.86
C CYS A 137 19.04 16.37 2.08
N VAL A 138 17.74 16.45 1.83
CA VAL A 138 16.69 16.42 2.84
C VAL A 138 16.29 14.97 3.17
N PHE A 139 16.08 14.16 2.12
CA PHE A 139 15.66 12.77 2.32
C PHE A 139 16.79 11.91 2.88
N LEU A 140 16.46 11.11 3.89
CA LEU A 140 17.31 10.01 4.30
C LEU A 140 17.23 8.85 3.29
N ARG A 141 16.04 8.64 2.75
CA ARG A 141 15.70 7.66 1.72
C ARG A 141 14.83 8.37 0.68
N GLU A 142 15.40 8.63 -0.46
CA GLU A 142 14.72 9.34 -1.53
C GLU A 142 13.49 8.55 -1.99
N PRO A 143 12.35 9.22 -2.29
CA PRO A 143 11.12 8.56 -2.74
C PRO A 143 11.33 7.72 -4.00
N PHE A 144 10.60 6.60 -4.08
CA PHE A 144 10.56 5.73 -5.24
C PHE A 144 9.17 5.72 -5.86
N SER A 145 9.08 6.09 -7.13
CA SER A 145 7.83 6.27 -7.85
C SER A 145 7.66 5.23 -8.95
N VAL A 146 6.42 4.82 -9.18
CA VAL A 146 6.05 3.88 -10.25
C VAL A 146 4.84 4.40 -10.99
N ARG A 147 4.80 4.16 -12.31
CA ARG A 147 3.65 4.39 -13.15
C ARG A 147 3.04 3.06 -13.55
N PHE A 148 1.81 2.82 -13.14
CA PHE A 148 1.05 1.62 -13.49
C PHE A 148 -0.05 1.92 -14.50
N HIS A 149 -0.27 0.97 -15.40
CA HIS A 149 -1.48 0.90 -16.19
C HIS A 149 -2.39 -0.20 -15.64
N SER A 150 -3.62 0.16 -15.29
CA SER A 150 -4.67 -0.72 -14.79
C SER A 150 -5.89 -0.65 -15.68
N PRO A 151 -6.05 -1.55 -16.68
CA PRO A 151 -7.10 -1.42 -17.70
C PRO A 151 -8.52 -1.64 -17.15
N LYS A 152 -8.62 -2.17 -15.93
CA LYS A 152 -9.89 -2.51 -15.29
C LYS A 152 -10.27 -1.58 -14.14
N THR A 153 -9.63 -0.43 -14.00
CA THR A 153 -9.97 0.60 -13.01
C THR A 153 -10.49 1.86 -13.69
N ALA A 154 -11.27 2.65 -12.97
CA ALA A 154 -11.81 3.92 -13.48
C ALA A 154 -10.67 4.88 -13.88
N VAL A 155 -9.56 4.85 -13.15
CA VAL A 155 -8.31 5.54 -13.51
C VAL A 155 -7.33 4.50 -14.02
N GLN A 156 -7.14 4.47 -15.33
CA GLN A 156 -6.31 3.44 -15.97
C GLN A 156 -4.81 3.71 -15.83
N ASP A 157 -4.40 4.95 -15.70
CA ASP A 157 -2.99 5.37 -15.61
C ASP A 157 -2.76 6.06 -14.26
N LEU A 158 -1.96 5.47 -13.43
CA LEU A 158 -1.84 5.76 -12.01
C LEU A 158 -0.38 5.86 -11.60
N ILE A 159 -0.02 6.94 -10.89
CA ILE A 159 1.31 7.13 -10.31
C ILE A 159 1.24 6.83 -8.81
N LEU A 160 2.13 5.97 -8.34
CA LEU A 160 2.32 5.71 -6.90
C LEU A 160 3.71 6.21 -6.50
N VAL A 161 3.78 7.00 -5.45
CA VAL A 161 5.02 7.53 -4.86
C VAL A 161 5.18 6.94 -3.47
N GLY A 162 6.14 6.04 -3.32
CA GLY A 162 6.47 5.41 -2.05
C GLY A 162 7.46 6.25 -1.24
N GLN A 163 7.16 6.48 0.05
CA GLN A 163 8.03 7.19 0.96
C GLN A 163 8.03 6.58 2.36
N HIS A 164 9.22 6.47 2.95
CA HIS A 164 9.43 6.19 4.36
C HIS A 164 10.28 7.32 4.94
N THR A 165 9.65 8.28 5.60
CA THR A 165 10.36 9.43 6.16
C THR A 165 11.19 9.04 7.37
N SER A 166 12.25 9.76 7.61
CA SER A 166 13.00 9.65 8.86
C SER A 166 12.23 10.36 9.98
N PRO A 167 12.00 9.75 11.14
CA PRO A 167 11.32 10.39 12.26
C PRO A 167 11.91 11.75 12.64
N LYS A 168 13.24 11.86 12.59
CA LYS A 168 13.96 13.10 12.97
C LYS A 168 13.80 14.23 11.97
N SER A 169 13.50 13.94 10.73
CA SER A 169 13.34 14.89 9.61
C SER A 169 11.98 14.80 8.94
N ALA A 170 10.98 14.22 9.61
CA ALA A 170 9.66 14.00 9.05
C ALA A 170 9.05 15.27 8.43
N VAL A 171 9.12 16.40 9.14
CA VAL A 171 8.59 17.69 8.65
C VAL A 171 9.27 18.13 7.37
N SER A 172 10.60 18.16 7.34
CA SER A 172 11.35 18.61 6.15
C SER A 172 11.20 17.66 4.96
N GLU A 173 11.17 16.36 5.21
CA GLU A 173 10.93 15.36 4.16
C GLU A 173 9.50 15.49 3.59
N LEU A 174 8.48 15.71 4.45
CA LEU A 174 7.10 15.94 4.00
C LEU A 174 6.94 17.24 3.19
N GLN A 175 7.64 18.32 3.59
CA GLN A 175 7.69 19.56 2.80
C GLN A 175 8.27 19.30 1.42
N LYS A 176 9.39 18.59 1.35
CA LYS A 176 10.09 18.28 0.09
C LYS A 176 9.31 17.28 -0.79
N LEU A 177 8.42 16.48 -0.21
CA LEU A 177 7.62 15.50 -0.95
C LEU A 177 6.70 16.16 -2.00
N HIS A 178 6.33 17.43 -1.81
CA HIS A 178 5.62 18.19 -2.85
C HIS A 178 6.47 18.39 -4.11
N THR A 179 7.78 18.64 -3.97
CA THR A 179 8.69 18.76 -5.13
C THR A 179 8.78 17.43 -5.89
N VAL A 180 8.76 16.30 -5.17
CA VAL A 180 8.73 14.97 -5.81
C VAL A 180 7.43 14.79 -6.59
N PHE A 181 6.30 15.20 -6.03
CA PHE A 181 5.01 15.20 -6.72
C PHE A 181 5.06 16.01 -8.02
N GLU A 182 5.56 17.25 -7.96
CA GLU A 182 5.71 18.11 -9.15
C GLU A 182 6.62 17.46 -10.22
N GLU A 183 7.69 16.79 -9.79
CA GLU A 183 8.61 16.09 -10.69
C GLU A 183 7.94 14.92 -11.41
N VAL A 184 7.23 14.04 -10.70
CA VAL A 184 6.58 12.88 -11.34
C VAL A 184 5.42 13.30 -12.23
N VAL A 185 4.68 14.36 -11.87
CA VAL A 185 3.63 14.93 -12.71
C VAL A 185 4.22 15.45 -14.02
N ARG A 186 5.31 16.20 -13.95
CA ARG A 186 6.02 16.70 -15.14
C ARG A 186 6.60 15.56 -15.98
N LEU A 187 7.20 14.55 -15.33
CA LEU A 187 7.85 13.43 -16.01
C LEU A 187 6.86 12.60 -16.81
N TRP A 188 5.67 12.37 -16.27
CA TRP A 188 4.69 11.45 -16.86
C TRP A 188 3.41 12.09 -17.38
N GLY A 189 3.28 13.44 -17.25
CA GLY A 189 2.13 14.19 -17.75
C GLY A 189 0.81 13.77 -17.13
N ASN A 190 0.80 13.29 -15.87
CA ASN A 190 -0.36 12.73 -15.21
C ASN A 190 -0.52 13.29 -13.79
N GLN A 191 -1.71 13.81 -13.48
CA GLN A 191 -2.08 14.39 -12.19
C GLN A 191 -2.63 13.37 -11.19
N ASN A 192 -2.91 12.15 -11.64
CA ASN A 192 -3.46 11.08 -10.79
C ASN A 192 -2.32 10.42 -10.01
N VAL A 193 -1.98 11.02 -8.87
CA VAL A 193 -0.85 10.61 -8.03
C VAL A 193 -1.32 10.21 -6.65
N MET A 194 -0.85 9.07 -6.17
CA MET A 194 -1.02 8.61 -4.79
C MET A 194 0.34 8.58 -4.11
N LEU A 195 0.50 9.36 -3.04
CA LEU A 195 1.65 9.32 -2.14
C LEU A 195 1.29 8.38 -1.00
N LEU A 196 2.12 7.37 -0.74
CA LEU A 196 1.81 6.38 0.30
C LEU A 196 3.07 5.89 1.00
N GLY A 197 2.93 5.46 2.25
CA GLY A 197 4.01 4.89 3.04
C GLY A 197 3.99 5.29 4.49
N ASP A 198 5.07 4.99 5.19
CA ASP A 198 5.32 5.40 6.56
C ASP A 198 5.89 6.83 6.58
N PHE A 199 5.01 7.78 6.75
CA PHE A 199 5.37 9.20 6.74
C PHE A 199 5.85 9.68 8.11
N ASN A 200 5.79 8.87 9.16
CA ASN A 200 6.03 9.31 10.52
C ASN A 200 5.30 10.63 10.86
N ALA A 201 4.11 10.80 10.23
CA ALA A 201 3.37 12.07 10.15
C ALA A 201 2.38 12.24 11.30
N ALA A 202 2.79 11.94 12.52
CA ALA A 202 1.95 12.04 13.70
C ALA A 202 2.76 12.10 15.00
N CYS A 203 2.04 12.25 16.11
CA CYS A 203 2.57 12.25 17.47
C CYS A 203 3.71 13.26 17.65
N GLY A 204 4.82 12.83 18.25
CA GLY A 204 5.95 13.72 18.55
C GLY A 204 6.83 14.10 17.34
N TYR A 205 6.60 13.53 16.16
CA TYR A 205 7.43 13.79 14.98
C TYR A 205 6.96 14.98 14.15
N VAL A 206 5.64 15.26 14.15
CA VAL A 206 5.06 16.43 13.46
C VAL A 206 4.11 17.12 14.41
N SER A 207 4.48 18.33 14.87
CA SER A 207 3.62 19.15 15.73
C SER A 207 2.52 19.83 14.92
N ALA A 208 1.45 20.24 15.61
CA ALA A 208 0.34 20.95 14.99
C ALA A 208 0.80 22.23 14.24
N THR A 209 1.79 22.96 14.76
CA THR A 209 2.35 24.16 14.13
C THR A 209 3.14 23.86 12.86
N ASN A 210 3.73 22.67 12.75
CA ASN A 210 4.52 22.30 11.58
C ASN A 210 3.67 21.89 10.38
N TRP A 211 2.40 21.50 10.61
CA TRP A 211 1.49 21.12 9.52
C TRP A 211 1.21 22.26 8.53
N SER A 212 1.20 23.53 9.00
CA SER A 212 0.99 24.68 8.12
C SER A 212 2.06 24.86 7.04
N HIS A 213 3.23 24.25 7.22
CA HIS A 213 4.35 24.30 6.27
C HIS A 213 4.37 23.13 5.29
N VAL A 214 3.53 22.11 5.50
CA VAL A 214 3.53 20.89 4.68
C VAL A 214 2.62 21.09 3.47
N ARG A 215 3.18 21.41 2.30
CA ARG A 215 2.43 21.72 1.06
C ARG A 215 1.51 20.60 0.58
N ILE A 216 1.81 19.33 0.87
CA ILE A 216 0.90 18.21 0.57
C ILE A 216 -0.31 18.17 1.52
N ARG A 217 -0.51 19.15 2.42
CA ARG A 217 -1.74 19.40 3.18
C ARG A 217 -2.67 20.42 2.49
N ASP A 218 -2.23 21.01 1.37
CA ASP A 218 -3.10 21.86 0.55
C ASP A 218 -4.39 21.10 0.18
N PRO A 219 -5.56 21.78 0.06
CA PRO A 219 -6.85 21.17 -0.26
C PRO A 219 -6.90 20.32 -1.54
N SER A 220 -5.96 20.54 -2.46
CA SER A 220 -5.81 19.69 -3.66
C SER A 220 -5.37 18.26 -3.35
N PHE A 221 -4.78 18.03 -2.17
CA PHE A 221 -4.36 16.72 -1.68
C PHE A 221 -5.37 16.16 -0.67
N HIS A 222 -5.89 14.98 -0.96
CA HIS A 222 -6.82 14.28 -0.08
C HIS A 222 -6.09 13.26 0.78
N TRP A 223 -6.03 13.48 2.08
CA TRP A 223 -5.47 12.54 3.06
C TRP A 223 -6.52 11.49 3.41
N ALA A 224 -6.41 10.33 2.79
CA ALA A 224 -7.40 9.26 2.92
C ALA A 224 -7.29 8.52 4.26
N ILE A 225 -6.11 8.47 4.87
CA ILE A 225 -5.90 8.02 6.26
C ILE A 225 -5.88 9.27 7.15
N GLY A 226 -6.87 9.38 8.03
CA GLY A 226 -7.03 10.51 8.95
C GLY A 226 -5.95 10.58 10.03
N ASP A 227 -5.90 11.70 10.74
CA ASP A 227 -4.92 11.91 11.82
C ASP A 227 -5.28 11.13 13.10
N ASP A 228 -6.53 10.69 13.20
CA ASP A 228 -7.13 9.91 14.29
C ASP A 228 -7.03 8.39 14.09
N VAL A 229 -6.46 7.94 12.97
CA VAL A 229 -6.34 6.52 12.67
C VAL A 229 -5.05 5.96 13.23
N ASP A 230 -5.15 5.06 14.21
CA ASP A 230 -3.98 4.31 14.66
C ASP A 230 -3.50 3.35 13.56
N THR A 231 -2.30 3.61 13.06
CA THR A 231 -1.62 2.77 12.07
C THR A 231 -0.49 1.95 12.70
N THR A 232 -0.40 1.86 14.00
CA THR A 232 0.63 1.10 14.71
C THR A 232 0.08 -0.23 15.24
N VAL A 233 0.95 -1.19 15.49
CA VAL A 233 0.61 -2.45 16.20
C VAL A 233 1.21 -2.50 17.60
N ASN A 234 1.81 -1.41 18.06
CA ASN A 234 2.39 -1.30 19.39
C ASN A 234 1.33 -0.81 20.37
N LYS A 235 1.07 -1.54 21.43
CA LYS A 235 0.07 -1.19 22.46
C LYS A 235 0.30 0.17 23.14
N ASN A 236 1.52 0.69 23.09
CA ASN A 236 1.90 1.95 23.76
C ASN A 236 1.93 3.13 22.79
N THR A 237 1.52 2.94 21.56
CA THR A 237 1.44 3.97 20.53
C THR A 237 0.07 3.94 19.85
N ASP A 238 -0.49 5.14 19.66
CA ASP A 238 -1.71 5.38 18.92
C ASP A 238 -1.40 6.54 17.98
N CYS A 239 -0.79 6.23 16.83
CA CYS A 239 -0.25 7.24 15.93
C CYS A 239 -0.51 6.89 14.47
N ALA A 240 -0.93 7.88 13.70
CA ALA A 240 -1.16 7.76 12.27
C ALA A 240 0.16 7.98 11.49
N TYR A 241 1.07 7.03 11.55
CA TYR A 241 2.36 7.11 10.84
C TYR A 241 2.25 6.77 9.36
N ASP A 242 1.53 5.69 9.02
CA ASP A 242 1.29 5.32 7.64
C ASP A 242 0.17 6.14 7.04
N ARG A 243 0.45 6.71 5.87
CA ARG A 243 -0.48 7.61 5.20
C ARG A 243 -0.71 7.21 3.76
N ILE A 244 -1.88 7.59 3.28
CA ILE A 244 -2.25 7.56 1.86
C ILE A 244 -2.81 8.94 1.53
N VAL A 245 -2.15 9.63 0.62
CA VAL A 245 -2.50 10.98 0.17
C VAL A 245 -2.71 10.97 -1.34
N VAL A 246 -3.83 11.49 -1.80
CA VAL A 246 -4.27 11.38 -3.19
C VAL A 246 -4.42 12.74 -3.81
N HIS A 247 -3.86 12.91 -5.00
CA HIS A 247 -4.04 14.08 -5.87
C HIS A 247 -4.65 13.66 -7.21
N GLY A 248 -5.41 14.58 -7.82
CA GLY A 248 -6.10 14.37 -9.08
C GLY A 248 -7.59 14.07 -8.90
N THR A 249 -8.42 14.83 -9.62
CA THR A 249 -9.89 14.74 -9.50
C THR A 249 -10.43 13.37 -9.88
N GLU A 250 -9.90 12.79 -10.97
CA GLU A 250 -10.32 11.46 -11.42
C GLU A 250 -9.95 10.39 -10.40
N LEU A 251 -8.70 10.41 -9.90
CA LEU A 251 -8.24 9.46 -8.90
C LEU A 251 -9.06 9.60 -7.61
N ARG A 252 -9.31 10.82 -7.15
CA ARG A 252 -10.14 11.08 -5.97
C ARG A 252 -11.56 10.56 -6.14
N SER A 253 -12.18 10.75 -7.31
CA SER A 253 -13.54 10.27 -7.59
C SER A 253 -13.63 8.75 -7.72
N ALA A 254 -12.53 8.12 -8.14
CA ALA A 254 -12.42 6.65 -8.24
C ALA A 254 -12.25 5.96 -6.88
N LEU A 255 -12.07 6.71 -5.81
CA LEU A 255 -11.89 6.15 -4.48
C LEU A 255 -13.18 5.49 -3.98
N VAL A 256 -13.06 4.29 -3.42
CA VAL A 256 -14.18 3.67 -2.70
C VAL A 256 -14.30 4.32 -1.33
N ALA A 257 -15.40 5.00 -1.07
CA ALA A 257 -15.64 5.67 0.19
C ALA A 257 -15.47 4.70 1.38
N GLY A 258 -14.75 5.13 2.43
CA GLY A 258 -14.48 4.34 3.63
C GLY A 258 -13.54 3.13 3.44
N SER A 259 -12.93 2.98 2.26
CA SER A 259 -12.00 1.87 2.01
C SER A 259 -10.60 2.12 2.60
N ALA A 260 -10.22 3.38 2.76
CA ALA A 260 -8.94 3.75 3.37
C ALA A 260 -8.96 3.43 4.87
N ARG A 261 -8.07 2.55 5.31
CA ARG A 261 -8.03 2.09 6.70
C ARG A 261 -6.73 1.40 7.05
N ALA A 262 -6.38 1.43 8.32
CA ALA A 262 -5.34 0.57 8.87
C ALA A 262 -5.82 -0.90 8.92
N PHE A 263 -4.92 -1.83 8.64
CA PHE A 263 -5.17 -3.26 8.80
C PHE A 263 -4.38 -3.80 9.98
N ASN A 264 -5.08 -4.02 11.09
CA ASN A 264 -4.49 -4.62 12.28
C ASN A 264 -4.32 -6.14 12.07
N PHE A 265 -3.17 -6.53 11.53
CA PHE A 265 -2.85 -7.95 11.28
C PHE A 265 -2.59 -8.72 12.58
N GLN A 266 -2.15 -8.06 13.66
CA GLN A 266 -2.00 -8.68 14.96
C GLN A 266 -3.33 -9.25 15.46
N LYS A 267 -4.37 -8.41 15.46
CA LYS A 267 -5.73 -8.82 15.84
C LYS A 267 -6.28 -9.86 14.87
N LYS A 268 -6.08 -9.65 13.56
CA LYS A 268 -6.61 -10.55 12.51
C LYS A 268 -6.06 -11.95 12.59
N TYR A 269 -4.77 -12.10 12.91
CA TYR A 269 -4.10 -13.42 12.94
C TYR A 269 -3.84 -13.94 14.37
N GLY A 270 -4.40 -13.30 15.40
CA GLY A 270 -4.28 -13.72 16.79
C GLY A 270 -2.81 -13.76 17.29
N LEU A 271 -1.99 -12.78 16.89
CA LEU A 271 -0.57 -12.79 17.23
C LEU A 271 -0.35 -12.22 18.62
N SER A 272 0.47 -12.90 19.43
CA SER A 272 0.96 -12.32 20.69
C SER A 272 1.89 -11.13 20.41
N ASN A 273 2.05 -10.21 21.38
CA ASN A 273 2.98 -9.07 21.25
C ASN A 273 4.41 -9.53 20.96
N GLU A 274 4.83 -10.65 21.56
CA GLU A 274 6.14 -11.24 21.30
C GLU A 274 6.28 -11.68 19.84
N LYS A 275 5.27 -12.35 19.29
CA LYS A 275 5.25 -12.74 17.87
C LYS A 275 5.24 -11.52 16.96
N VAL A 276 4.49 -10.48 17.28
CA VAL A 276 4.54 -9.20 16.56
C VAL A 276 5.92 -8.58 16.69
N GLY A 277 6.53 -8.54 17.89
CA GLY A 277 7.88 -8.09 18.12
C GLY A 277 8.92 -8.83 17.27
N ILE A 278 8.79 -10.15 17.10
CA ILE A 278 9.66 -10.93 16.22
C ILE A 278 9.43 -10.60 14.74
N GLN A 279 8.20 -10.28 14.37
CA GLN A 279 7.83 -9.90 13.01
C GLN A 279 8.17 -8.45 12.70
N CYS A 280 7.98 -7.57 13.70
CA CYS A 280 8.18 -6.13 13.64
C CYS A 280 9.37 -5.66 14.48
N GLY A 281 9.96 -6.51 15.32
CA GLY A 281 11.05 -6.17 16.22
C GLY A 281 12.43 -6.47 15.64
N SER A 282 13.32 -5.55 15.79
CA SER A 282 14.76 -5.78 15.82
C SER A 282 15.08 -6.69 17.01
N LEU A 283 15.86 -7.74 16.80
CA LEU A 283 16.71 -8.26 17.87
C LEU A 283 17.58 -7.08 18.34
N ALA A 284 17.17 -6.41 19.41
CA ALA A 284 18.07 -5.54 20.13
C ALA A 284 19.24 -6.42 20.56
N HIS A 285 20.35 -6.34 19.85
CA HIS A 285 21.62 -6.70 20.42
C HIS A 285 21.79 -5.80 21.65
N ALA A 286 21.67 -6.40 22.82
CA ALA A 286 22.06 -5.80 24.07
C ALA A 286 23.58 -5.54 24.03
N SER A 287 23.98 -4.47 23.35
CA SER A 287 25.25 -3.82 23.63
C SER A 287 25.01 -3.02 24.90
N LYS A 288 25.66 -3.47 25.99
CA LYS A 288 25.80 -2.73 27.25
C LYS A 288 26.47 -1.39 26.92
N GLY A 289 25.68 -0.37 26.63
CA GLY A 289 26.10 1.01 26.47
C GLY A 289 25.12 1.91 27.19
N LYS A 290 25.62 2.74 28.09
CA LYS A 290 24.94 3.64 29.02
C LYS A 290 23.72 4.32 28.39
N ALA A 291 22.56 4.15 29.02
CA ALA A 291 21.32 4.85 28.71
C ALA A 291 21.54 6.37 28.76
N GLN A 292 21.52 7.05 27.63
CA GLN A 292 21.23 8.47 27.55
C GLN A 292 19.74 8.64 27.76
N ARG A 293 19.34 9.26 28.85
CA ARG A 293 17.98 9.69 29.14
C ARG A 293 17.58 10.72 28.08
N GLY A 294 16.49 10.49 27.36
CA GLY A 294 15.77 11.58 26.73
C GLY A 294 15.14 11.43 25.36
N PHE A 295 14.96 10.22 24.79
CA PHE A 295 13.97 10.04 23.69
C PHE A 295 13.47 8.59 23.72
N PRO A 296 12.15 8.34 23.63
CA PRO A 296 11.67 6.99 23.40
C PRO A 296 12.27 6.49 22.07
N SER A 297 12.73 5.25 22.06
CA SER A 297 13.07 4.56 20.80
C SER A 297 11.95 4.79 19.79
N PRO A 298 12.24 5.07 18.51
CA PRO A 298 11.20 5.32 17.54
C PRO A 298 10.20 4.17 17.61
N ALA A 299 8.94 4.50 17.86
CA ALA A 299 7.84 3.55 17.85
C ALA A 299 7.79 3.00 16.42
N MET A 300 8.14 1.74 16.28
CA MET A 300 8.31 1.12 14.98
C MET A 300 6.92 0.78 14.43
N SER A 301 6.55 1.40 13.32
CA SER A 301 5.33 1.13 12.59
C SER A 301 5.44 -0.23 11.90
N CYS A 302 4.49 -1.09 12.15
CA CYS A 302 4.32 -2.37 11.47
C CYS A 302 2.88 -2.46 11.01
N THR A 303 2.49 -1.56 10.15
CA THR A 303 1.11 -1.39 9.72
C THR A 303 0.93 -1.56 8.23
N THR A 304 -0.28 -1.91 7.88
CA THR A 304 -0.71 -1.98 6.49
C THR A 304 -1.85 -1.00 6.31
N ALA A 305 -1.64 0.06 5.55
CA ALA A 305 -2.71 0.90 5.05
C ALA A 305 -3.30 0.24 3.78
N LEU A 306 -4.59 0.05 3.75
CA LEU A 306 -5.34 -0.52 2.63
C LEU A 306 -6.16 0.56 1.94
N TYR A 307 -6.25 0.48 0.63
CA TYR A 307 -7.04 1.37 -0.19
C TYR A 307 -7.66 0.66 -1.39
N CYS A 308 -8.87 1.05 -1.80
CA CYS A 308 -9.56 0.46 -2.94
C CYS A 308 -9.91 1.50 -4.02
N LEU A 309 -9.57 1.20 -5.27
CA LEU A 309 -9.99 1.96 -6.45
C LEU A 309 -11.12 1.24 -7.16
N ARG A 310 -12.19 1.98 -7.46
CA ARG A 310 -13.35 1.47 -8.21
C ARG A 310 -12.95 1.01 -9.60
N ARG A 311 -13.62 -0.03 -10.06
CA ARG A 311 -13.71 -0.35 -11.49
C ARG A 311 -14.77 0.53 -12.15
N PRO A 312 -14.67 0.81 -13.46
CA PRO A 312 -15.76 1.46 -14.17
C PRO A 312 -17.03 0.59 -14.03
N PRO A 313 -18.23 1.20 -14.03
CA PRO A 313 -19.45 0.44 -14.17
C PRO A 313 -19.35 -0.47 -15.41
N ALA A 314 -19.89 -1.68 -15.31
CA ALA A 314 -20.01 -2.54 -16.49
C ALA A 314 -20.90 -1.84 -17.51
N GLU A 315 -20.41 -1.66 -18.74
CA GLU A 315 -21.20 -1.22 -19.89
C GLU A 315 -22.26 -2.26 -20.25
#